data_362664859ed6901ed2b80903a92bf760
#
_entry.id   362664859ed6901ed2b80903a92bf760
#
_cell.length_a   1.000
_cell.length_b   1.000
_cell.length_c   1.000
_cell.angle_alpha   90.00
_cell.angle_beta   90.00
_cell.angle_gamma   90.00
#
_symmetry.space_group_name_H-M   'P 1'
#
loop_
_entity.id
_entity.type
_entity.pdbx_description
1 polymer ?
#
loop_
_entity_poly.entity_id
_entity_poly.type
_entity_poly.pdbx_seq_one_letter_code
_entity_poly.pdbx_strand_id
1 'polypeptide(L)'
;MKKMPLLFLALPFLLHASPWLTTEDVQLRFKLDSLNQCNVNLPNYSKFPYNLSNVYDEIENIDLSKATNKCAALITNLKDEIHERINKSSFKLGFISSGSNKKFQDFGFRQYEDDGILIDFDTTSSNWALKIRGIKFNDSKSDDIQLDESYISYTTNNKIFSIGRMSRWWSSSWDNSLIYSNNARPSPGISFGNNLATKLDIPFLDRLGPINYELFANQLEDNRHIPKAKLIGAYISFKPHPRLDFSLFRTGQIGGKGRPENLKTLWNFTIGKDNRGDDGITANNEPGNQLAGGDFTLRMLKGSNLEIFGQIVGEDESNLVPTKTIYNLGLSYKLNLLEFNNKIILEHTDTDVNSTYQGVGIQNIAYNHGIYQDGYRYYKKPIGASIDADSSKSTLTYFQELNDLSLFKLKVFKSLINENLSQKNYWGITTTEIEGYEIAFYTRLGERTNIFLEYLELKEEGLIEINENNLMLRLEFEIF
;
A
#
# COMPACT_ATOMS: atom_id res chain seq x y z
N MET A 1 -25.12 -0.16 37.12
CA MET A 1 -23.70 -0.42 36.77
C MET A 1 -23.38 -1.88 37.06
N LYS A 2 -23.45 -2.78 36.06
CA LYS A 2 -23.03 -4.18 36.22
C LYS A 2 -21.61 -4.29 35.72
N LYS A 3 -20.67 -4.59 36.61
CA LYS A 3 -19.28 -4.91 36.28
C LYS A 3 -19.29 -6.24 35.52
N MET A 4 -18.91 -6.21 34.23
CA MET A 4 -18.57 -7.42 33.50
C MET A 4 -17.15 -7.86 33.86
N PRO A 5 -16.94 -9.09 34.34
CA PRO A 5 -15.59 -9.57 34.58
C PRO A 5 -14.90 -9.85 33.24
N LEU A 6 -13.77 -9.22 33.03
CA LEU A 6 -12.84 -9.60 31.96
C LEU A 6 -12.25 -10.97 32.31
N LEU A 7 -12.77 -12.01 31.70
CA LEU A 7 -12.22 -13.36 31.82
C LEU A 7 -11.04 -13.46 30.84
N PHE A 8 -9.83 -13.21 31.33
CA PHE A 8 -8.61 -13.59 30.60
C PHE A 8 -8.50 -15.13 30.64
N LEU A 9 -8.96 -15.80 29.60
CA LEU A 9 -8.61 -17.19 29.34
C LEU A 9 -7.14 -17.24 28.89
N ALA A 10 -6.25 -17.52 29.83
CA ALA A 10 -4.87 -17.90 29.55
C ALA A 10 -4.87 -19.31 28.93
N LEU A 11 -4.93 -19.39 27.63
CA LEU A 11 -4.60 -20.61 26.89
C LEU A 11 -3.07 -20.61 26.63
N PRO A 12 -2.35 -21.72 26.89
CA PRO A 12 -0.94 -21.82 26.54
C PRO A 12 -0.83 -22.03 25.02
N PHE A 13 -0.66 -20.97 24.29
CA PHE A 13 -0.39 -21.04 22.85
C PHE A 13 1.13 -21.00 22.62
N LEU A 14 1.63 -21.89 21.78
CA LEU A 14 2.90 -21.71 21.09
C LEU A 14 2.70 -20.53 20.12
N LEU A 15 3.18 -19.37 20.47
CA LEU A 15 2.82 -18.10 19.87
C LEU A 15 3.87 -17.71 18.83
N HIS A 16 3.44 -17.49 17.59
CA HIS A 16 4.23 -16.99 16.48
C HIS A 16 3.68 -15.62 16.06
N ALA A 17 4.47 -14.70 15.50
CA ALA A 17 4.06 -13.33 15.18
C ALA A 17 3.43 -13.17 13.77
N SER A 18 2.97 -11.98 13.41
CA SER A 18 2.21 -11.68 12.19
C SER A 18 2.81 -12.21 10.90
N PRO A 19 2.03 -12.87 10.03
CA PRO A 19 2.49 -13.34 8.72
C PRO A 19 2.64 -12.20 7.70
N TRP A 20 2.18 -10.99 8.02
CA TRP A 20 2.10 -9.89 7.08
C TRP A 20 3.16 -8.83 7.32
N LEU A 21 3.88 -8.46 6.24
CA LEU A 21 4.54 -7.18 6.12
C LEU A 21 3.50 -6.14 5.71
N THR A 22 3.49 -5.02 6.43
CA THR A 22 2.57 -3.92 6.20
C THR A 22 3.26 -2.77 5.46
N THR A 23 2.51 -1.76 5.08
CA THR A 23 3.08 -0.55 4.48
C THR A 23 4.01 0.22 5.41
N GLU A 24 3.96 -0.04 6.71
CA GLU A 24 4.80 0.61 7.71
C GLU A 24 6.22 0.02 7.81
N ASP A 25 6.45 -1.17 7.22
CA ASP A 25 7.72 -1.89 7.25
C ASP A 25 8.75 -1.33 6.25
N VAL A 26 9.02 -0.02 6.33
CA VAL A 26 9.91 0.71 5.39
C VAL A 26 11.31 0.14 5.35
N GLN A 27 11.91 -0.10 6.53
CA GLN A 27 13.26 -0.66 6.63
C GLN A 27 13.32 -2.07 6.04
N LEU A 28 12.32 -2.90 6.34
CA LEU A 28 12.29 -4.27 5.83
C LEU A 28 12.06 -4.29 4.31
N ARG A 29 11.16 -3.46 3.78
CA ARG A 29 11.02 -3.30 2.32
C ARG A 29 12.33 -2.89 1.66
N PHE A 30 13.09 -1.97 2.25
CA PHE A 30 14.41 -1.56 1.75
C PHE A 30 15.42 -2.73 1.75
N LYS A 31 15.46 -3.53 2.82
CA LYS A 31 16.31 -4.74 2.89
C LYS A 31 15.89 -5.79 1.84
N LEU A 32 14.58 -6.02 1.65
CA LEU A 32 14.05 -6.93 0.62
C LEU A 32 14.44 -6.48 -0.79
N ASP A 33 14.38 -5.18 -1.05
CA ASP A 33 14.90 -4.60 -2.29
C ASP A 33 16.38 -4.94 -2.51
N SER A 34 17.18 -4.95 -1.46
CA SER A 34 18.62 -5.21 -1.52
C SER A 34 18.94 -6.67 -1.82
N LEU A 35 18.05 -7.62 -1.52
CA LEU A 35 18.23 -9.04 -1.82
C LEU A 35 18.41 -9.33 -3.31
N ASN A 36 17.85 -8.50 -4.19
CA ASN A 36 18.01 -8.66 -5.63
C ASN A 36 19.49 -8.55 -6.07
N GLN A 37 20.31 -7.76 -5.35
CA GLN A 37 21.75 -7.68 -5.60
C GLN A 37 22.47 -8.97 -5.22
N CYS A 38 21.88 -9.73 -4.32
CA CYS A 38 22.39 -11.03 -3.84
C CYS A 38 21.88 -12.21 -4.69
N ASN A 39 21.25 -11.94 -5.85
CA ASN A 39 20.59 -12.92 -6.70
C ASN A 39 19.44 -13.69 -6.02
N VAL A 40 18.87 -13.17 -4.95
CA VAL A 40 17.68 -13.69 -4.31
C VAL A 40 16.47 -13.00 -4.96
N ASN A 41 15.58 -13.78 -5.54
CA ASN A 41 14.49 -13.27 -6.35
C ASN A 41 13.15 -13.51 -5.67
N LEU A 42 12.78 -12.63 -4.75
CA LEU A 42 11.45 -12.69 -4.14
C LEU A 42 10.34 -12.46 -5.20
N PRO A 43 9.26 -13.24 -5.17
CA PRO A 43 8.14 -13.01 -6.08
C PRO A 43 7.31 -11.82 -5.60
N ASN A 44 7.27 -10.76 -6.39
CA ASN A 44 6.34 -9.60 -6.25
C ASN A 44 6.27 -8.97 -4.84
N TYR A 45 7.41 -8.84 -4.17
CA TYR A 45 7.51 -8.28 -2.81
C TYR A 45 7.13 -6.80 -2.69
N SER A 46 6.80 -6.14 -3.78
CA SER A 46 6.35 -4.74 -3.80
C SER A 46 4.83 -4.56 -3.60
N LYS A 47 4.06 -5.66 -3.49
CA LYS A 47 2.61 -5.63 -3.24
C LYS A 47 2.36 -5.92 -1.77
N PHE A 48 1.81 -4.93 -1.07
CA PHE A 48 1.53 -5.02 0.36
C PHE A 48 0.02 -5.09 0.63
N PRO A 49 -0.41 -5.81 1.69
CA PRO A 49 0.42 -6.54 2.64
C PRO A 49 1.14 -7.71 1.97
N TYR A 50 2.42 -7.92 2.28
CA TYR A 50 3.22 -9.01 1.72
C TYR A 50 3.42 -10.12 2.75
N ASN A 51 3.28 -11.37 2.31
CA ASN A 51 3.36 -12.49 3.23
C ASN A 51 4.81 -12.84 3.57
N LEU A 52 5.15 -12.84 4.86
CA LEU A 52 6.47 -13.20 5.37
C LEU A 52 6.88 -14.64 5.02
N SER A 53 5.92 -15.54 4.85
CA SER A 53 6.21 -16.91 4.46
C SER A 53 6.91 -17.00 3.09
N ASN A 54 6.59 -16.08 2.16
CA ASN A 54 7.31 -16.03 0.88
C ASN A 54 8.78 -15.63 1.06
N VAL A 55 9.07 -14.71 2.00
CA VAL A 55 10.44 -14.30 2.28
C VAL A 55 11.20 -15.44 2.94
N TYR A 56 10.59 -16.05 3.94
CA TYR A 56 11.19 -17.16 4.69
C TYR A 56 11.53 -18.34 3.76
N ASP A 57 10.58 -18.77 2.92
CA ASP A 57 10.74 -19.90 1.99
C ASP A 57 11.90 -19.66 1.00
N GLU A 58 12.04 -18.44 0.49
CA GLU A 58 13.08 -18.07 -0.47
C GLU A 58 14.48 -17.96 0.16
N ILE A 59 14.58 -17.48 1.41
CA ILE A 59 15.88 -17.23 2.03
C ILE A 59 16.39 -18.39 2.88
N GLU A 60 15.51 -19.27 3.38
CA GLU A 60 15.87 -20.36 4.31
C GLU A 60 16.90 -21.31 3.72
N ASN A 61 16.75 -21.67 2.46
CA ASN A 61 17.54 -22.67 1.79
C ASN A 61 18.73 -22.11 0.98
N ILE A 62 19.09 -20.82 1.17
CA ILE A 62 20.19 -20.21 0.44
C ILE A 62 21.53 -20.74 0.98
N ASP A 63 22.36 -21.22 0.06
CA ASP A 63 23.74 -21.63 0.35
C ASP A 63 24.64 -20.37 0.52
N LEU A 64 24.82 -19.95 1.76
CA LEU A 64 25.60 -18.76 2.11
C LEU A 64 27.09 -18.89 1.74
N SER A 65 27.62 -20.12 1.53
CA SER A 65 29.03 -20.31 1.16
C SER A 65 29.36 -19.73 -0.21
N LYS A 66 28.35 -19.53 -1.05
CA LYS A 66 28.46 -18.94 -2.41
C LYS A 66 28.15 -17.44 -2.46
N ALA A 67 27.71 -16.89 -1.34
CA ALA A 67 27.36 -15.47 -1.25
C ALA A 67 28.60 -14.63 -0.93
N THR A 68 28.59 -13.36 -1.34
CA THR A 68 29.59 -12.39 -0.84
C THR A 68 29.36 -12.15 0.65
N ASN A 69 30.38 -11.73 1.38
CA ASN A 69 30.27 -11.46 2.82
C ASN A 69 29.10 -10.50 3.14
N LYS A 70 28.90 -9.48 2.31
CA LYS A 70 27.79 -8.51 2.44
C LYS A 70 26.42 -9.19 2.25
N CYS A 71 26.28 -10.01 1.22
CA CYS A 71 25.04 -10.76 0.99
C CYS A 71 24.78 -11.80 2.06
N ALA A 72 25.81 -12.48 2.53
CA ALA A 72 25.68 -13.44 3.63
C ALA A 72 25.18 -12.76 4.91
N ALA A 73 25.76 -11.59 5.26
CA ALA A 73 25.32 -10.80 6.41
C ALA A 73 23.85 -10.34 6.25
N LEU A 74 23.48 -9.76 5.10
CA LEU A 74 22.11 -9.32 4.84
C LEU A 74 21.10 -10.48 4.96
N ILE A 75 21.40 -11.63 4.37
CA ILE A 75 20.51 -12.80 4.40
C ILE A 75 20.40 -13.35 5.83
N THR A 76 21.51 -13.42 6.57
CA THR A 76 21.50 -13.89 7.97
C THR A 76 20.65 -12.95 8.84
N ASN A 77 20.88 -11.64 8.77
CA ASN A 77 20.14 -10.67 9.55
C ASN A 77 18.63 -10.69 9.21
N LEU A 78 18.28 -10.89 7.93
CA LEU A 78 16.90 -11.06 7.52
C LEU A 78 16.27 -12.36 8.03
N LYS A 79 17.02 -13.48 8.01
CA LYS A 79 16.54 -14.74 8.60
C LYS A 79 16.22 -14.57 10.08
N ASP A 80 17.12 -13.96 10.83
CA ASP A 80 16.95 -13.73 12.26
C ASP A 80 15.75 -12.81 12.54
N GLU A 81 15.63 -11.69 11.81
CA GLU A 81 14.51 -10.75 11.93
C GLU A 81 13.17 -11.40 11.61
N ILE A 82 13.09 -12.17 10.52
CA ILE A 82 11.85 -12.85 10.11
C ILE A 82 11.51 -13.98 11.07
N HIS A 83 12.52 -14.76 11.51
CA HIS A 83 12.32 -15.81 12.50
C HIS A 83 11.78 -15.26 13.82
N GLU A 84 12.31 -14.13 14.27
CA GLU A 84 11.80 -13.42 15.45
C GLU A 84 10.33 -13.02 15.24
N ARG A 85 10.00 -12.36 14.12
CA ARG A 85 8.63 -11.91 13.80
C ARG A 85 7.63 -13.07 13.68
N ILE A 86 8.06 -14.23 13.18
CA ILE A 86 7.18 -15.40 13.03
C ILE A 86 7.00 -16.14 14.35
N ASN A 87 7.96 -16.12 15.26
CA ASN A 87 7.97 -17.00 16.43
C ASN A 87 7.69 -16.30 17.77
N LYS A 88 7.60 -14.98 17.80
CA LYS A 88 7.32 -14.23 19.03
C LYS A 88 6.01 -13.47 18.92
N SER A 89 5.26 -13.45 20.00
CA SER A 89 4.22 -12.45 20.20
C SER A 89 4.85 -11.13 20.60
N SER A 90 4.28 -10.03 20.19
CA SER A 90 4.74 -8.72 20.60
C SER A 90 3.60 -7.88 21.17
N PHE A 91 3.92 -7.11 22.20
CA PHE A 91 3.07 -6.08 22.75
C PHE A 91 3.85 -4.76 22.79
N LYS A 92 3.33 -3.75 22.09
CA LYS A 92 3.98 -2.45 21.99
C LYS A 92 3.07 -1.35 22.51
N LEU A 93 3.69 -0.41 23.19
CA LEU A 93 3.10 0.88 23.53
C LEU A 93 3.81 1.95 22.70
N GLY A 94 3.06 2.87 22.11
CA GLY A 94 3.63 3.91 21.28
C GLY A 94 3.04 5.28 21.55
N PHE A 95 3.82 6.29 21.19
CA PHE A 95 3.44 7.69 21.19
C PHE A 95 3.67 8.25 19.79
N ILE A 96 2.69 9.01 19.32
CA ILE A 96 2.74 9.73 18.06
C ILE A 96 2.61 11.21 18.40
N SER A 97 3.50 12.03 17.87
CA SER A 97 3.37 13.48 17.92
C SER A 97 3.50 14.02 16.51
N SER A 98 2.53 14.79 16.07
CA SER A 98 2.51 15.39 14.72
C SER A 98 1.87 16.77 14.76
N GLY A 99 2.54 17.75 14.17
CA GLY A 99 2.04 19.13 14.11
C GLY A 99 0.91 19.34 13.10
N SER A 100 0.83 18.50 12.05
CA SER A 100 -0.20 18.60 11.00
C SER A 100 -0.27 17.29 10.18
N ASN A 101 -1.29 17.17 9.34
CA ASN A 101 -1.36 16.06 8.35
C ASN A 101 -0.25 16.17 7.32
N LYS A 102 0.36 15.05 6.99
CA LYS A 102 1.16 14.95 5.78
C LYS A 102 0.25 15.09 4.56
N LYS A 103 0.54 16.06 3.70
CA LYS A 103 -0.27 16.35 2.52
C LYS A 103 -0.33 15.16 1.58
N PHE A 104 0.81 14.61 1.19
CA PHE A 104 0.89 13.44 0.30
C PHE A 104 1.44 12.25 1.05
N GLN A 105 0.59 11.31 1.40
CA GLN A 105 1.02 10.05 2.02
C GLN A 105 1.74 9.18 0.96
N ASP A 106 2.87 8.64 1.35
CA ASP A 106 3.67 7.72 0.54
C ASP A 106 3.74 6.33 1.19
N PHE A 107 4.61 5.45 0.70
CA PHE A 107 4.86 4.19 1.37
C PHE A 107 5.57 4.43 2.70
N GLY A 108 4.93 4.02 3.77
CA GLY A 108 5.43 4.22 5.13
C GLY A 108 4.29 4.28 6.14
N PHE A 109 4.61 4.71 7.34
CA PHE A 109 3.60 4.95 8.35
C PHE A 109 2.71 6.13 7.93
N ARG A 110 1.39 5.91 8.02
CA ARG A 110 0.44 7.00 7.75
C ARG A 110 0.52 8.04 8.86
N GLN A 111 0.74 9.27 8.49
CA GLN A 111 0.63 10.37 9.42
C GLN A 111 -0.83 10.74 9.66
N TYR A 112 -1.13 10.98 10.92
CA TYR A 112 -2.40 11.48 11.42
C TYR A 112 -2.25 12.96 11.84
N GLU A 113 -3.36 13.64 12.04
CA GLU A 113 -3.38 15.08 12.30
C GLU A 113 -2.90 15.47 13.69
N ASP A 114 -2.95 14.55 14.66
CA ASP A 114 -2.83 14.88 16.08
C ASP A 114 -1.84 13.99 16.82
N ASP A 115 -1.49 14.44 18.02
CA ASP A 115 -0.78 13.60 19.00
C ASP A 115 -1.64 12.43 19.44
N GLY A 116 -1.04 11.28 19.64
CA GLY A 116 -1.77 10.08 19.99
C GLY A 116 -0.98 9.05 20.76
N ILE A 117 -1.74 8.13 21.35
CA ILE A 117 -1.21 6.92 22.01
C ILE A 117 -1.59 5.72 21.16
N LEU A 118 -0.63 4.83 20.96
CA LEU A 118 -0.76 3.60 20.21
C LEU A 118 -0.57 2.40 21.14
N ILE A 119 -1.44 1.42 21.00
CA ILE A 119 -1.29 0.08 21.58
C ILE A 119 -1.33 -0.92 20.44
N ASP A 120 -0.35 -1.79 20.36
CA ASP A 120 -0.24 -2.81 19.30
C ASP A 120 0.06 -4.17 19.94
N PHE A 121 -0.80 -5.14 19.71
CA PHE A 121 -0.61 -6.53 20.10
C PHE A 121 -0.64 -7.42 18.85
N ASP A 122 0.34 -8.27 18.72
CA ASP A 122 0.57 -9.11 17.57
C ASP A 122 0.94 -10.54 18.01
N THR A 123 0.24 -11.53 17.47
CA THR A 123 0.49 -12.93 17.80
C THR A 123 0.06 -13.87 16.68
N THR A 124 0.76 -15.00 16.52
CA THR A 124 0.35 -16.07 15.62
C THR A 124 0.43 -17.44 16.29
N SER A 125 -0.25 -18.39 15.68
CA SER A 125 -0.09 -19.83 15.92
C SER A 125 0.14 -20.51 14.56
N SER A 126 0.17 -21.84 14.54
CA SER A 126 0.41 -22.61 13.29
C SER A 126 -0.49 -22.22 12.11
N ASN A 127 -1.73 -21.82 12.35
CA ASN A 127 -2.71 -21.51 11.32
C ASN A 127 -3.36 -20.12 11.49
N TRP A 128 -3.19 -19.48 12.63
CA TRP A 128 -3.86 -18.23 12.97
C TRP A 128 -2.86 -17.11 13.22
N ALA A 129 -3.20 -15.94 12.77
CA ALA A 129 -2.53 -14.70 13.13
C ALA A 129 -3.56 -13.67 13.59
N LEU A 130 -3.22 -12.94 14.63
CA LEU A 130 -4.04 -11.88 15.20
C LEU A 130 -3.18 -10.66 15.42
N LYS A 131 -3.62 -9.52 14.90
CA LYS A 131 -3.09 -8.21 15.25
C LYS A 131 -4.22 -7.33 15.72
N ILE A 132 -4.03 -6.70 16.86
CA ILE A 132 -4.97 -5.71 17.44
C ILE A 132 -4.17 -4.44 17.68
N ARG A 133 -4.50 -3.39 16.93
CA ARG A 133 -3.94 -2.06 17.12
C ARG A 133 -5.05 -1.09 17.47
N GLY A 134 -4.83 -0.31 18.51
CA GLY A 134 -5.66 0.81 18.88
C GLY A 134 -4.86 2.11 18.90
N ILE A 135 -5.32 3.14 18.21
CA ILE A 135 -4.74 4.48 18.27
C ILE A 135 -5.82 5.43 18.80
N LYS A 136 -5.51 6.16 19.88
CA LYS A 136 -6.35 7.22 20.42
C LYS A 136 -5.62 8.54 20.27
N PHE A 137 -6.21 9.47 19.52
CA PHE A 137 -5.69 10.83 19.34
C PHE A 137 -6.25 11.78 20.38
N ASN A 138 -5.48 12.83 20.72
CA ASN A 138 -5.80 13.74 21.82
C ASN A 138 -6.88 14.77 21.43
N ASP A 139 -6.90 15.20 20.18
CA ASP A 139 -7.85 16.22 19.66
C ASP A 139 -8.68 15.67 18.48
N SER A 140 -9.05 14.43 18.53
CA SER A 140 -9.90 13.89 17.49
C SER A 140 -11.31 14.46 17.62
N LYS A 141 -11.85 14.96 16.52
CA LYS A 141 -13.27 15.29 16.37
C LYS A 141 -14.18 14.09 16.60
N SER A 142 -13.61 12.93 16.84
CA SER A 142 -14.28 11.71 17.26
C SER A 142 -13.55 11.12 18.47
N ASP A 143 -14.30 10.73 19.49
CA ASP A 143 -13.80 9.98 20.64
C ASP A 143 -13.42 8.53 20.33
N ASP A 144 -13.44 8.14 19.06
CA ASP A 144 -13.27 6.77 18.63
C ASP A 144 -11.81 6.33 18.62
N ILE A 145 -11.56 5.13 19.11
CA ILE A 145 -10.29 4.44 18.94
C ILE A 145 -10.18 3.97 17.48
N GLN A 146 -9.11 4.35 16.81
CA GLN A 146 -8.84 3.89 15.45
C GLN A 146 -8.21 2.50 15.47
N LEU A 147 -8.80 1.56 14.74
CA LEU A 147 -8.37 0.16 14.67
C LEU A 147 -7.64 -0.16 13.35
N ASP A 148 -6.96 0.83 12.77
CA ASP A 148 -6.20 0.64 11.54
C ASP A 148 -5.08 -0.40 11.77
N GLU A 149 -4.81 -1.26 10.78
CA GLU A 149 -3.89 -2.41 10.84
C GLU A 149 -4.30 -3.53 11.82
N SER A 150 -5.55 -3.56 12.28
CA SER A 150 -6.07 -4.69 13.08
C SER A 150 -6.68 -5.75 12.17
N TYR A 151 -6.30 -7.02 12.39
CA TYR A 151 -6.83 -8.14 11.62
C TYR A 151 -6.74 -9.47 12.37
N ILE A 152 -7.53 -10.43 11.90
CA ILE A 152 -7.38 -11.85 12.16
C ILE A 152 -7.21 -12.58 10.84
N SER A 153 -6.24 -13.47 10.73
CA SER A 153 -5.97 -14.27 9.54
C SER A 153 -5.96 -15.76 9.86
N TYR A 154 -6.42 -16.57 8.92
CA TYR A 154 -6.38 -18.03 8.99
C TYR A 154 -5.75 -18.60 7.73
N THR A 155 -4.74 -19.45 7.92
CA THR A 155 -3.99 -20.07 6.82
C THR A 155 -4.24 -21.57 6.80
N THR A 156 -4.57 -22.10 5.62
CA THR A 156 -4.74 -23.54 5.38
C THR A 156 -4.50 -23.91 3.92
N ASN A 157 -3.81 -25.02 3.67
CA ASN A 157 -3.57 -25.54 2.32
C ASN A 157 -3.12 -24.46 1.32
N ASN A 158 -2.13 -23.66 1.70
CA ASN A 158 -1.62 -22.54 0.91
C ASN A 158 -2.69 -21.47 0.56
N LYS A 159 -3.73 -21.34 1.36
CA LYS A 159 -4.74 -20.28 1.27
C LYS A 159 -4.73 -19.48 2.56
N ILE A 160 -4.91 -18.17 2.44
CA ILE A 160 -5.02 -17.28 3.58
C ILE A 160 -6.31 -16.46 3.50
N PHE A 161 -7.04 -16.43 4.60
CA PHE A 161 -8.25 -15.64 4.79
C PHE A 161 -7.98 -14.61 5.86
N SER A 162 -8.36 -13.37 5.63
CA SER A 162 -8.20 -12.32 6.64
C SER A 162 -9.47 -11.51 6.79
N ILE A 163 -9.73 -11.05 8.02
CA ILE A 163 -10.81 -10.11 8.35
C ILE A 163 -10.18 -8.98 9.15
N GLY A 164 -10.38 -7.74 8.74
CA GLY A 164 -9.81 -6.61 9.47
C GLY A 164 -9.76 -5.32 8.67
N ARG A 165 -8.87 -4.41 9.10
CA ARG A 165 -8.54 -3.15 8.47
C ARG A 165 -7.06 -3.18 8.11
N MET A 166 -6.74 -3.61 6.90
CA MET A 166 -5.37 -3.81 6.43
C MET A 166 -5.04 -2.79 5.35
N SER A 167 -3.99 -2.04 5.52
CA SER A 167 -3.47 -1.16 4.48
C SER A 167 -2.94 -1.98 3.31
N ARG A 168 -3.16 -1.44 2.10
CA ARG A 168 -2.68 -2.03 0.86
C ARG A 168 -1.84 -1.04 0.07
N TRP A 169 -0.84 -1.57 -0.60
CA TRP A 169 -0.01 -0.82 -1.54
C TRP A 169 0.25 -1.70 -2.75
N TRP A 170 -0.47 -1.45 -3.83
CA TRP A 170 -0.39 -2.29 -5.03
C TRP A 170 0.44 -1.64 -6.13
N SER A 171 1.66 -1.25 -5.79
CA SER A 171 2.60 -0.63 -6.71
C SER A 171 4.05 -0.98 -6.37
N SER A 172 4.92 -0.95 -7.36
CA SER A 172 6.37 -1.01 -7.17
C SER A 172 6.95 0.35 -6.75
N SER A 173 6.22 1.43 -6.95
CA SER A 173 6.53 2.79 -6.52
C SER A 173 6.70 2.90 -5.00
N TRP A 174 7.44 3.93 -4.57
CA TRP A 174 7.60 4.31 -3.17
C TRP A 174 6.79 5.56 -2.81
N ASP A 175 6.47 6.40 -3.80
CA ASP A 175 5.78 7.68 -3.57
C ASP A 175 4.27 7.59 -3.80
N ASN A 176 3.81 6.92 -4.87
CA ASN A 176 2.38 6.80 -5.17
C ASN A 176 1.99 5.40 -5.66
N SER A 177 0.73 5.04 -5.43
CA SER A 177 0.08 3.90 -6.07
C SER A 177 -1.26 4.35 -6.63
N LEU A 178 -1.48 4.08 -7.91
CA LEU A 178 -2.64 4.62 -8.63
C LEU A 178 -3.96 3.93 -8.26
N ILE A 179 -3.90 2.67 -7.81
CA ILE A 179 -5.12 1.88 -7.58
C ILE A 179 -5.40 1.64 -6.10
N TYR A 180 -4.39 1.40 -5.30
CA TYR A 180 -4.53 1.25 -3.85
C TYR A 180 -3.25 1.71 -3.15
N SER A 181 -3.35 2.77 -2.40
CA SER A 181 -2.25 3.41 -1.69
C SER A 181 -2.49 3.50 -0.19
N ASN A 182 -1.55 4.09 0.50
CA ASN A 182 -1.62 4.39 1.92
C ASN A 182 -2.29 5.74 2.23
N ASN A 183 -2.81 6.45 1.23
CA ASN A 183 -3.35 7.79 1.39
C ASN A 183 -4.69 7.80 2.15
N ALA A 184 -5.65 6.96 1.77
CA ALA A 184 -6.86 6.74 2.55
C ALA A 184 -6.62 5.69 3.65
N ARG A 185 -7.34 5.81 4.77
CA ARG A 185 -7.31 4.81 5.85
C ARG A 185 -7.77 3.44 5.36
N PRO A 186 -7.31 2.32 5.96
CA PRO A 186 -7.81 1.01 5.60
C PRO A 186 -9.28 0.85 5.99
N SER A 187 -10.12 0.53 5.02
CA SER A 187 -11.53 0.21 5.27
C SER A 187 -11.70 -1.22 5.80
N PRO A 188 -12.69 -1.46 6.69
CA PRO A 188 -12.93 -2.79 7.23
C PRO A 188 -13.41 -3.75 6.14
N GLY A 189 -12.94 -4.98 6.19
CA GLY A 189 -13.34 -5.96 5.19
C GLY A 189 -12.76 -7.34 5.39
N ILE A 190 -12.89 -8.15 4.35
CA ILE A 190 -12.37 -9.50 4.27
C ILE A 190 -11.43 -9.63 3.07
N SER A 191 -10.45 -10.50 3.17
CA SER A 191 -9.60 -10.86 2.03
C SER A 191 -9.31 -12.36 1.98
N PHE A 192 -8.95 -12.79 0.77
CA PHE A 192 -8.59 -14.15 0.45
C PHE A 192 -7.46 -14.17 -0.57
N GLY A 193 -6.43 -14.96 -0.35
CA GLY A 193 -5.29 -15.08 -1.25
C GLY A 193 -4.53 -16.39 -1.07
N ASN A 194 -3.39 -16.48 -1.74
CA ASN A 194 -2.46 -17.57 -1.46
C ASN A 194 -1.42 -17.14 -0.41
N ASN A 195 -0.97 -18.12 0.38
CA ASN A 195 0.05 -17.92 1.41
C ASN A 195 1.46 -17.87 0.80
N LEU A 196 1.75 -18.81 -0.09
CA LEU A 196 3.02 -18.87 -0.83
C LEU A 196 2.76 -18.69 -2.32
N ALA A 197 3.64 -17.98 -2.99
CA ALA A 197 3.66 -17.89 -4.43
C ALA A 197 3.95 -19.27 -5.03
N THR A 198 3.10 -19.72 -5.92
CA THR A 198 3.22 -21.07 -6.54
C THR A 198 3.16 -20.99 -8.05
N LYS A 199 3.94 -21.85 -8.71
CA LYS A 199 3.81 -22.06 -10.15
C LYS A 199 2.57 -22.90 -10.45
N LEU A 200 1.91 -22.61 -11.56
CA LEU A 200 0.86 -23.47 -12.07
C LEU A 200 1.51 -24.60 -12.88
N ASP A 201 1.16 -25.83 -12.53
CA ASP A 201 1.60 -27.04 -13.29
C ASP A 201 0.63 -27.30 -14.46
N ILE A 202 0.49 -26.29 -15.33
CA ILE A 202 -0.37 -26.32 -16.52
C ILE A 202 0.49 -25.87 -17.70
N PRO A 203 0.52 -26.61 -18.83
CA PRO A 203 1.27 -26.23 -20.01
C PRO A 203 0.99 -24.79 -20.44
N PHE A 204 2.05 -24.04 -20.78
CA PHE A 204 2.09 -22.61 -21.11
C PHE A 204 1.89 -21.67 -19.91
N LEU A 205 1.08 -22.01 -18.90
CA LEU A 205 0.90 -21.17 -17.70
C LEU A 205 2.06 -21.32 -16.72
N ASP A 206 2.81 -22.41 -16.78
CA ASP A 206 4.07 -22.61 -16.05
C ASP A 206 5.12 -21.53 -16.36
N ARG A 207 5.07 -20.94 -17.57
CA ARG A 207 5.93 -19.83 -18.00
C ARG A 207 5.66 -18.52 -17.29
N LEU A 208 4.50 -18.37 -16.65
CA LEU A 208 4.18 -17.19 -15.85
C LEU A 208 5.01 -17.12 -14.55
N GLY A 209 5.67 -18.22 -14.19
CA GLY A 209 6.45 -18.30 -12.95
C GLY A 209 5.57 -18.37 -11.71
N PRO A 210 6.11 -18.02 -10.52
CA PRO A 210 5.32 -18.00 -9.30
C PRO A 210 4.24 -16.93 -9.36
N ILE A 211 3.04 -17.30 -8.89
CA ILE A 211 1.83 -16.47 -8.90
C ILE A 211 1.42 -16.15 -7.47
N ASN A 212 1.22 -14.87 -7.20
CA ASN A 212 0.50 -14.37 -6.01
C ASN A 212 -0.83 -13.76 -6.43
N TYR A 213 -1.86 -13.91 -5.61
CA TYR A 213 -3.13 -13.24 -5.82
C TYR A 213 -3.80 -12.87 -4.48
N GLU A 214 -4.58 -11.83 -4.52
CA GLU A 214 -5.49 -11.43 -3.44
C GLU A 214 -6.84 -11.01 -4.03
N LEU A 215 -7.91 -11.41 -3.35
CA LEU A 215 -9.26 -10.91 -3.52
C LEU A 215 -9.69 -10.25 -2.22
N PHE A 216 -10.36 -9.13 -2.27
CA PHE A 216 -10.92 -8.50 -1.07
C PHE A 216 -12.31 -7.88 -1.31
N ALA A 217 -13.04 -7.75 -0.21
CA ALA A 217 -14.29 -7.00 -0.15
C ALA A 217 -14.35 -6.19 1.15
N ASN A 218 -14.35 -4.89 1.02
CA ASN A 218 -14.37 -3.94 2.12
C ASN A 218 -15.66 -3.14 2.12
N GLN A 219 -16.03 -2.55 3.25
CA GLN A 219 -17.14 -1.64 3.37
C GLN A 219 -16.64 -0.21 3.55
N LEU A 220 -17.16 0.70 2.74
CA LEU A 220 -16.91 2.13 2.86
C LEU A 220 -17.82 2.77 3.91
N GLU A 221 -17.55 4.03 4.26
CA GLU A 221 -18.22 4.79 5.31
C GLU A 221 -19.72 5.03 5.06
N ASP A 222 -20.41 5.36 6.15
CA ASP A 222 -21.85 5.74 6.11
C ASP A 222 -22.07 7.16 5.59
N ASN A 223 -21.14 8.08 5.88
CA ASN A 223 -21.28 9.49 5.52
C ASN A 223 -20.69 9.75 4.11
N ARG A 224 -21.38 9.21 3.11
CA ARG A 224 -21.09 9.42 1.68
C ARG A 224 -22.38 9.38 0.86
N HIS A 225 -22.32 9.80 -0.40
CA HIS A 225 -23.48 9.88 -1.30
C HIS A 225 -24.23 8.53 -1.39
N ILE A 226 -23.51 7.43 -1.53
CA ILE A 226 -24.05 6.07 -1.40
C ILE A 226 -23.48 5.43 -0.16
N PRO A 227 -24.18 5.49 1.00
CA PRO A 227 -23.70 4.93 2.26
C PRO A 227 -23.40 3.44 2.18
N LYS A 228 -22.35 2.99 2.86
CA LYS A 228 -21.98 1.56 2.95
C LYS A 228 -21.71 0.88 1.61
N ALA A 229 -21.33 1.65 0.59
CA ALA A 229 -20.86 1.05 -0.66
C ALA A 229 -19.75 0.04 -0.38
N LYS A 230 -19.69 -1.03 -1.17
CA LYS A 230 -18.64 -2.04 -1.06
C LYS A 230 -17.52 -1.66 -2.01
N LEU A 231 -16.29 -1.74 -1.52
CA LEU A 231 -15.08 -1.68 -2.31
C LEU A 231 -14.57 -3.10 -2.48
N ILE A 232 -14.64 -3.63 -3.69
CA ILE A 232 -14.10 -4.95 -4.01
C ILE A 232 -12.86 -4.81 -4.87
N GLY A 233 -11.96 -5.77 -4.78
CA GLY A 233 -10.76 -5.76 -5.60
C GLY A 233 -10.11 -7.11 -5.71
N ALA A 234 -9.34 -7.24 -6.78
CA ALA A 234 -8.52 -8.40 -7.08
C ALA A 234 -7.19 -7.94 -7.65
N TYR A 235 -6.11 -8.59 -7.25
CA TYR A 235 -4.87 -8.56 -8.02
C TYR A 235 -4.35 -9.97 -8.24
N ILE A 236 -3.58 -10.11 -9.31
CA ILE A 236 -2.77 -11.29 -9.59
C ILE A 236 -1.42 -10.82 -10.08
N SER A 237 -0.37 -11.41 -9.56
CA SER A 237 1.01 -11.06 -9.92
C SER A 237 1.79 -12.27 -10.38
N PHE A 238 2.71 -12.05 -11.30
CA PHE A 238 3.48 -13.07 -12.01
C PHE A 238 4.96 -12.71 -11.99
N LYS A 239 5.81 -13.73 -11.96
CA LYS A 239 7.25 -13.57 -12.16
C LYS A 239 7.74 -14.47 -13.29
N PRO A 240 7.44 -14.14 -14.56
CA PRO A 240 7.79 -14.97 -15.72
C PRO A 240 9.29 -15.08 -15.94
N HIS A 241 10.06 -14.15 -15.41
CA HIS A 241 11.50 -14.13 -15.50
C HIS A 241 12.10 -13.53 -14.21
N PRO A 242 13.28 -13.96 -13.75
CA PRO A 242 13.93 -13.37 -12.55
C PRO A 242 14.09 -11.85 -12.58
N ARG A 243 14.10 -11.24 -13.77
CA ARG A 243 14.22 -9.78 -13.96
C ARG A 243 12.89 -9.07 -14.17
N LEU A 244 11.77 -9.79 -14.29
CA LEU A 244 10.48 -9.20 -14.63
C LEU A 244 9.42 -9.65 -13.63
N ASP A 245 8.91 -8.73 -12.85
CA ASP A 245 7.67 -8.86 -12.10
C ASP A 245 6.57 -8.11 -12.86
N PHE A 246 5.39 -8.69 -12.92
CA PHE A 246 4.23 -8.13 -13.59
C PHE A 246 2.96 -8.41 -12.78
N SER A 247 2.05 -7.44 -12.70
CA SER A 247 0.77 -7.62 -12.01
C SER A 247 -0.38 -7.04 -12.82
N LEU A 248 -1.54 -7.68 -12.68
CA LEU A 248 -2.82 -7.16 -13.14
C LEU A 248 -3.73 -6.98 -11.93
N PHE A 249 -4.53 -5.94 -11.95
CA PHE A 249 -5.43 -5.64 -10.84
C PHE A 249 -6.70 -4.94 -11.34
N ARG A 250 -7.75 -5.13 -10.56
CA ARG A 250 -9.03 -4.47 -10.75
C ARG A 250 -9.65 -4.18 -9.39
N THR A 251 -10.23 -3.00 -9.24
CA THR A 251 -11.01 -2.62 -8.07
C THR A 251 -12.28 -1.91 -8.50
N GLY A 252 -13.25 -1.84 -7.61
CA GLY A 252 -14.40 -0.99 -7.87
C GLY A 252 -15.38 -0.91 -6.70
N GLN A 253 -16.22 0.10 -6.77
CA GLN A 253 -17.27 0.37 -5.82
C GLN A 253 -18.58 -0.19 -6.34
N ILE A 254 -19.24 -1.04 -5.55
CA ILE A 254 -20.53 -1.64 -5.89
C ILE A 254 -21.51 -1.56 -4.73
N GLY A 255 -22.80 -1.69 -5.00
CA GLY A 255 -23.83 -1.76 -3.96
C GLY A 255 -23.90 -0.52 -3.09
N GLY A 256 -24.25 -0.70 -1.83
CA GLY A 256 -24.52 0.36 -0.87
C GLY A 256 -26.01 0.70 -0.76
N LYS A 257 -26.36 1.60 0.16
CA LYS A 257 -27.75 1.94 0.43
C LYS A 257 -28.48 2.46 -0.82
N GLY A 258 -29.52 1.76 -1.23
CA GLY A 258 -30.32 2.09 -2.42
C GLY A 258 -29.75 1.56 -3.75
N ARG A 259 -28.69 0.74 -3.72
CA ARG A 259 -28.09 0.12 -4.91
C ARG A 259 -28.19 -1.41 -4.84
N PRO A 260 -28.24 -2.11 -5.99
CA PRO A 260 -28.30 -3.58 -6.00
C PRO A 260 -27.01 -4.21 -5.42
N GLU A 261 -27.18 -5.20 -4.53
CA GLU A 261 -26.07 -5.99 -3.92
C GLU A 261 -26.29 -7.50 -4.14
N ASN A 262 -26.73 -7.92 -5.32
CA ASN A 262 -26.99 -9.33 -5.61
C ASN A 262 -25.88 -9.97 -6.46
N LEU A 263 -25.92 -11.29 -6.57
CA LEU A 263 -24.95 -12.05 -7.34
C LEU A 263 -24.89 -11.68 -8.83
N LYS A 264 -26.04 -11.25 -9.41
CA LYS A 264 -26.08 -10.79 -10.80
C LYS A 264 -25.29 -9.47 -10.96
N THR A 265 -25.43 -8.53 -10.02
CA THR A 265 -24.65 -7.30 -10.00
C THR A 265 -23.17 -7.59 -9.90
N LEU A 266 -22.77 -8.47 -8.98
CA LEU A 266 -21.37 -8.90 -8.83
C LEU A 266 -20.85 -9.59 -10.10
N TRP A 267 -21.64 -10.43 -10.74
CA TRP A 267 -21.28 -11.09 -11.98
C TRP A 267 -21.10 -10.08 -13.13
N ASN A 268 -22.06 -9.16 -13.31
CA ASN A 268 -21.96 -8.12 -14.32
C ASN A 268 -20.69 -7.27 -14.11
N PHE A 269 -20.42 -6.87 -12.87
CA PHE A 269 -19.20 -6.18 -12.49
C PHE A 269 -17.94 -6.99 -12.88
N THR A 270 -17.93 -8.28 -12.59
CA THR A 270 -16.75 -9.14 -12.84
C THR A 270 -16.45 -9.30 -14.34
N ILE A 271 -17.47 -9.34 -15.18
CA ILE A 271 -17.32 -9.53 -16.64
C ILE A 271 -17.28 -8.22 -17.44
N GLY A 272 -17.24 -7.03 -16.75
CA GLY A 272 -17.21 -5.73 -17.42
C GLY A 272 -18.53 -5.33 -18.12
N LYS A 273 -19.67 -5.92 -17.71
CA LYS A 273 -21.01 -5.49 -18.11
C LYS A 273 -21.57 -4.50 -17.09
N ASP A 274 -21.06 -3.30 -17.08
CA ASP A 274 -21.37 -2.29 -16.08
C ASP A 274 -21.65 -0.91 -16.65
N ASN A 275 -21.49 -0.71 -17.94
CA ASN A 275 -21.75 0.56 -18.59
C ASN A 275 -23.20 0.72 -19.02
N ARG A 276 -23.71 1.96 -18.96
CA ARG A 276 -25.01 2.29 -19.58
C ARG A 276 -24.97 2.03 -21.07
N GLY A 277 -25.91 1.22 -21.55
CA GLY A 277 -25.95 0.76 -22.93
C GLY A 277 -25.73 -0.72 -23.09
N ASP A 278 -25.18 -1.39 -22.08
CA ASP A 278 -25.15 -2.84 -22.00
C ASP A 278 -26.56 -3.40 -21.76
N ASP A 279 -26.83 -4.62 -22.24
CA ASP A 279 -28.14 -5.25 -22.12
C ASP A 279 -28.67 -5.27 -20.69
N GLY A 280 -29.71 -4.47 -20.44
CA GLY A 280 -30.41 -4.35 -19.15
C GLY A 280 -29.70 -3.48 -18.11
N ILE A 281 -28.64 -2.75 -18.45
CA ILE A 281 -27.98 -1.81 -17.56
C ILE A 281 -28.58 -0.41 -17.71
N THR A 282 -29.05 0.13 -16.59
CA THR A 282 -29.65 1.46 -16.46
C THR A 282 -28.98 2.22 -15.32
N ALA A 283 -29.21 3.52 -15.20
CA ALA A 283 -28.70 4.32 -14.09
C ALA A 283 -29.06 3.77 -12.70
N ASN A 284 -30.15 3.01 -12.58
CA ASN A 284 -30.61 2.46 -11.30
C ASN A 284 -29.94 1.13 -10.92
N ASN A 285 -29.44 0.38 -11.90
CA ASN A 285 -28.84 -0.94 -11.68
C ASN A 285 -27.41 -1.05 -12.22
N GLU A 286 -26.82 0.03 -12.69
CA GLU A 286 -25.41 0.12 -13.06
C GLU A 286 -24.53 -0.38 -11.90
N PRO A 287 -23.69 -1.41 -12.10
CA PRO A 287 -23.04 -2.13 -11.01
C PRO A 287 -22.09 -1.29 -10.18
N GLY A 288 -21.35 -0.35 -10.80
CA GLY A 288 -20.43 0.42 -9.98
C GLY A 288 -19.39 1.24 -10.73
N ASN A 289 -18.47 1.81 -9.97
CA ASN A 289 -17.31 2.54 -10.42
C ASN A 289 -16.11 1.58 -10.43
N GLN A 290 -15.42 1.43 -11.54
CA GLN A 290 -14.32 0.47 -11.71
C GLN A 290 -13.03 1.14 -12.13
N LEU A 291 -11.93 0.59 -11.62
CA LEU A 291 -10.58 0.87 -12.07
C LEU A 291 -9.86 -0.45 -12.37
N ALA A 292 -9.18 -0.51 -13.50
CA ALA A 292 -8.40 -1.67 -13.87
C ALA A 292 -7.05 -1.27 -14.44
N GLY A 293 -6.04 -2.12 -14.28
CA GLY A 293 -4.72 -1.82 -14.79
C GLY A 293 -3.70 -2.90 -14.52
N GLY A 294 -2.46 -2.51 -14.64
CA GLY A 294 -1.32 -3.37 -14.36
C GLY A 294 -0.09 -2.57 -13.97
N ASP A 295 0.87 -3.28 -13.42
CA ASP A 295 2.19 -2.74 -13.19
C ASP A 295 3.29 -3.73 -13.55
N PHE A 296 4.50 -3.21 -13.68
CA PHE A 296 5.68 -4.02 -13.93
C PHE A 296 6.89 -3.49 -13.16
N THR A 297 7.83 -4.38 -12.89
CA THR A 297 9.20 -4.04 -12.48
C THR A 297 10.17 -4.81 -13.34
N LEU A 298 11.03 -4.10 -14.05
CA LEU A 298 12.07 -4.67 -14.91
C LEU A 298 13.46 -4.34 -14.35
N ARG A 299 14.20 -5.37 -14.00
CA ARG A 299 15.62 -5.29 -13.64
C ARG A 299 16.45 -5.42 -14.91
N MET A 300 17.20 -4.37 -15.26
CA MET A 300 17.85 -4.25 -16.57
C MET A 300 18.87 -5.37 -16.84
N LEU A 301 19.68 -5.74 -15.86
CA LEU A 301 20.69 -6.79 -15.99
C LEU A 301 20.64 -7.74 -14.79
N LYS A 302 21.17 -8.95 -14.93
CA LYS A 302 21.33 -9.87 -13.80
C LYS A 302 22.29 -9.26 -12.77
N GLY A 303 21.86 -9.15 -11.51
CA GLY A 303 22.61 -8.44 -10.48
C GLY A 303 22.67 -6.92 -10.70
N SER A 304 21.82 -6.38 -11.58
CA SER A 304 21.77 -4.95 -11.88
C SER A 304 21.27 -4.16 -10.70
N ASN A 305 21.90 -3.02 -10.51
CA ASN A 305 21.48 -2.00 -9.57
C ASN A 305 20.34 -1.13 -10.12
N LEU A 306 20.02 -1.27 -11.43
CA LEU A 306 19.04 -0.45 -12.11
C LEU A 306 17.72 -1.21 -12.30
N GLU A 307 16.64 -0.63 -11.82
CA GLU A 307 15.27 -1.11 -12.00
C GLU A 307 14.42 -0.01 -12.64
N ILE A 308 13.60 -0.40 -13.59
CA ILE A 308 12.54 0.44 -14.17
C ILE A 308 11.23 -0.17 -13.75
N PHE A 309 10.31 0.65 -13.27
CA PHE A 309 8.97 0.20 -12.91
C PHE A 309 7.91 1.18 -13.38
N GLY A 310 6.71 0.69 -13.54
CA GLY A 310 5.59 1.52 -13.94
C GLY A 310 4.26 0.89 -13.63
N GLN A 311 3.26 1.73 -13.50
CA GLN A 311 1.87 1.38 -13.27
C GLN A 311 0.98 2.18 -14.22
N ILE A 312 -0.02 1.54 -14.81
CA ILE A 312 -1.05 2.18 -15.61
C ILE A 312 -2.41 1.71 -15.13
N VAL A 313 -3.34 2.66 -14.97
CA VAL A 313 -4.71 2.41 -14.50
C VAL A 313 -5.68 3.16 -15.39
N GLY A 314 -6.73 2.49 -15.84
CA GLY A 314 -7.84 3.09 -16.57
C GLY A 314 -9.09 3.20 -15.71
N GLU A 315 -9.81 4.31 -15.92
CA GLU A 315 -11.08 4.65 -15.24
C GLU A 315 -12.31 4.13 -16.02
N ASP A 316 -12.10 3.69 -17.25
CA ASP A 316 -13.16 3.26 -18.15
C ASP A 316 -12.66 2.07 -18.98
N GLU A 317 -13.55 1.27 -19.49
CA GLU A 317 -13.21 0.10 -20.30
C GLU A 317 -13.83 0.20 -21.68
N SER A 318 -13.07 -0.16 -22.68
CA SER A 318 -13.56 -0.44 -24.03
C SER A 318 -13.13 -1.83 -24.45
N ASN A 319 -14.09 -2.74 -24.60
CA ASN A 319 -13.84 -4.14 -24.94
C ASN A 319 -12.83 -4.83 -23.98
N LEU A 320 -12.99 -4.66 -22.67
CA LEU A 320 -12.12 -5.18 -21.60
C LEU A 320 -10.71 -4.58 -21.55
N VAL A 321 -10.43 -3.54 -22.30
CA VAL A 321 -9.16 -2.81 -22.24
C VAL A 321 -9.37 -1.50 -21.48
N PRO A 322 -8.58 -1.23 -20.44
CA PRO A 322 -8.66 0.05 -19.73
C PRO A 322 -8.40 1.22 -20.69
N THR A 323 -9.26 2.22 -20.62
CA THR A 323 -9.14 3.48 -21.37
C THR A 323 -9.14 4.66 -20.38
N LYS A 324 -8.89 5.88 -20.85
CA LYS A 324 -8.78 7.06 -20.00
C LYS A 324 -7.79 6.81 -18.86
N THR A 325 -6.56 6.53 -19.26
CA THR A 325 -5.53 6.00 -18.38
C THR A 325 -4.75 7.10 -17.68
N ILE A 326 -4.42 6.84 -16.44
CA ILE A 326 -3.43 7.54 -15.61
C ILE A 326 -2.21 6.65 -15.42
N TYR A 327 -1.05 7.23 -15.14
CA TYR A 327 0.19 6.44 -15.06
C TYR A 327 1.13 6.90 -13.93
N ASN A 328 1.99 5.97 -13.53
CA ASN A 328 3.16 6.22 -12.71
C ASN A 328 4.35 5.52 -13.36
N LEU A 329 5.47 6.21 -13.47
CA LEU A 329 6.73 5.66 -13.98
C LEU A 329 7.85 5.97 -13.01
N GLY A 330 8.76 5.03 -12.83
CA GLY A 330 9.90 5.21 -11.95
C GLY A 330 11.16 4.48 -12.41
N LEU A 331 12.26 5.02 -11.94
CA LEU A 331 13.60 4.48 -12.11
C LEU A 331 14.25 4.41 -10.74
N SER A 332 14.80 3.28 -10.36
CA SER A 332 15.58 3.16 -9.15
C SER A 332 16.98 2.64 -9.42
N TYR A 333 17.94 3.22 -8.73
CA TYR A 333 19.34 2.81 -8.81
C TYR A 333 19.90 2.56 -7.41
N LYS A 334 20.43 1.36 -7.22
CA LYS A 334 21.08 0.95 -5.97
C LYS A 334 22.59 1.14 -6.10
N LEU A 335 23.18 1.73 -5.10
CA LEU A 335 24.63 1.98 -5.05
C LEU A 335 25.17 1.65 -3.67
N ASN A 336 26.43 1.27 -3.63
CA ASN A 336 27.17 1.02 -2.40
C ASN A 336 28.15 2.19 -2.22
N LEU A 337 27.79 3.13 -1.35
CA LEU A 337 28.66 4.22 -0.96
C LEU A 337 29.08 4.00 0.50
N LEU A 338 30.38 4.17 0.78
CA LEU A 338 30.92 4.05 2.13
C LEU A 338 30.53 2.73 2.84
N GLU A 339 30.48 1.63 2.07
CA GLU A 339 30.06 0.29 2.53
C GLU A 339 28.57 0.15 2.89
N PHE A 340 27.79 1.24 2.84
CA PHE A 340 26.36 1.23 3.09
C PHE A 340 25.54 0.93 1.82
N ASN A 341 24.36 0.35 2.00
CA ASN A 341 23.37 0.23 0.93
C ASN A 341 22.68 1.57 0.75
N ASN A 342 22.67 2.04 -0.48
CA ASN A 342 21.99 3.28 -0.84
C ASN A 342 21.06 3.03 -2.02
N LYS A 343 19.98 3.80 -2.12
CA LYS A 343 19.03 3.72 -3.23
C LYS A 343 18.57 5.11 -3.61
N ILE A 344 18.66 5.42 -4.89
CA ILE A 344 18.07 6.63 -5.50
C ILE A 344 16.85 6.20 -6.30
N ILE A 345 15.76 6.92 -6.18
CA ILE A 345 14.51 6.65 -6.89
C ILE A 345 14.01 7.94 -7.50
N LEU A 346 13.78 7.93 -8.80
CA LEU A 346 13.10 8.98 -9.53
C LEU A 346 11.72 8.46 -9.95
N GLU A 347 10.65 9.19 -9.61
CA GLU A 347 9.28 8.79 -9.92
C GLU A 347 8.51 9.98 -10.49
N HIS A 348 7.60 9.67 -11.40
CA HIS A 348 6.64 10.62 -11.95
C HIS A 348 5.27 9.97 -11.98
N THR A 349 4.30 10.62 -11.36
CA THR A 349 2.88 10.22 -11.32
C THR A 349 2.07 11.29 -12.03
N ASP A 350 1.18 10.86 -12.92
CA ASP A 350 0.27 11.73 -13.64
C ASP A 350 -1.14 11.13 -13.61
N THR A 351 -2.08 11.89 -13.09
CA THR A 351 -3.50 11.54 -12.98
C THR A 351 -4.39 12.41 -13.88
N ASP A 352 -3.79 13.19 -14.78
CA ASP A 352 -4.51 13.82 -15.89
C ASP A 352 -4.69 12.82 -17.04
N VAL A 353 -5.92 12.43 -17.28
CA VAL A 353 -6.27 11.50 -18.36
C VAL A 353 -5.90 12.04 -19.74
N ASN A 354 -5.85 13.36 -19.94
CA ASN A 354 -5.47 13.97 -21.20
C ASN A 354 -4.01 13.72 -21.58
N SER A 355 -3.14 13.44 -20.61
CA SER A 355 -1.74 13.14 -20.87
C SER A 355 -1.54 11.82 -21.64
N THR A 356 -2.49 10.89 -21.52
CA THR A 356 -2.46 9.57 -22.18
C THR A 356 -3.50 9.40 -23.27
N TYR A 357 -4.59 10.17 -23.22
CA TYR A 357 -5.69 10.11 -24.18
C TYR A 357 -5.94 11.49 -24.80
N GLN A 358 -5.64 11.65 -26.09
CA GLN A 358 -5.82 12.91 -26.81
C GLN A 358 -7.31 13.18 -27.09
N GLY A 359 -8.08 13.51 -26.08
CA GLY A 359 -9.47 13.91 -26.19
C GLY A 359 -9.67 15.33 -25.71
N VAL A 360 -10.14 16.23 -26.55
CA VAL A 360 -10.46 17.59 -26.15
C VAL A 360 -11.57 17.56 -25.09
N GLY A 361 -11.31 18.13 -23.91
CA GLY A 361 -12.30 18.31 -22.86
C GLY A 361 -12.56 17.12 -21.92
N ILE A 362 -11.64 16.14 -21.85
CA ILE A 362 -11.71 15.06 -20.87
C ILE A 362 -11.09 15.55 -19.57
N GLN A 363 -11.89 16.05 -18.69
CA GLN A 363 -11.48 16.58 -17.38
C GLN A 363 -12.23 15.87 -16.28
N ASN A 364 -11.66 15.86 -15.07
CA ASN A 364 -12.34 15.40 -13.87
C ASN A 364 -12.81 13.93 -13.96
N ILE A 365 -12.02 13.07 -14.60
CA ILE A 365 -12.32 11.66 -14.81
C ILE A 365 -11.69 10.81 -13.72
N ALA A 366 -10.36 10.91 -13.52
CA ALA A 366 -9.64 10.08 -12.56
C ALA A 366 -10.30 10.11 -11.17
N TYR A 367 -10.61 8.94 -10.62
CA TYR A 367 -11.24 8.74 -9.30
C TYR A 367 -12.63 9.33 -9.12
N ASN A 368 -13.24 9.92 -10.15
CA ASN A 368 -14.57 10.51 -10.08
C ASN A 368 -15.61 9.65 -10.81
N HIS A 369 -16.85 9.67 -10.34
CA HIS A 369 -17.92 8.89 -10.93
C HIS A 369 -19.28 9.61 -10.85
N GLY A 370 -20.13 9.39 -11.85
CA GLY A 370 -21.44 10.05 -11.92
C GLY A 370 -22.46 9.57 -10.88
N ILE A 371 -22.39 8.30 -10.49
CA ILE A 371 -23.30 7.67 -9.53
C ILE A 371 -22.70 7.67 -8.13
N TYR A 372 -21.49 7.12 -7.98
CA TYR A 372 -20.73 7.15 -6.73
C TYR A 372 -20.02 8.50 -6.62
N GLN A 373 -20.80 9.57 -6.32
CA GLN A 373 -20.37 10.96 -6.48
C GLN A 373 -19.20 11.37 -5.60
N ASP A 374 -18.95 10.67 -4.48
CA ASP A 374 -17.71 10.86 -3.70
C ASP A 374 -16.49 10.30 -4.41
N GLY A 375 -16.67 9.54 -5.49
CA GLY A 375 -15.59 8.95 -6.27
C GLY A 375 -14.89 7.81 -5.55
N TYR A 376 -13.71 7.45 -6.07
CA TYR A 376 -12.84 6.39 -5.52
C TYR A 376 -12.08 6.89 -4.29
N ARG A 377 -12.82 7.22 -3.24
CA ARG A 377 -12.32 7.82 -1.99
C ARG A 377 -12.92 7.13 -0.78
N TYR A 378 -12.22 7.22 0.35
CA TYR A 378 -12.68 6.78 1.67
C TYR A 378 -12.44 7.89 2.68
N TYR A 379 -13.49 8.33 3.39
CA TYR A 379 -13.49 9.56 4.19
C TYR A 379 -12.91 10.74 3.41
N LYS A 380 -13.37 10.91 2.17
CA LYS A 380 -12.97 11.93 1.19
C LYS A 380 -11.55 11.80 0.63
N LYS A 381 -10.63 11.06 1.27
CA LYS A 381 -9.25 10.87 0.77
C LYS A 381 -9.21 9.85 -0.37
N PRO A 382 -8.48 10.11 -1.46
CA PRO A 382 -8.28 9.15 -2.55
C PRO A 382 -7.73 7.82 -2.05
N ILE A 383 -8.29 6.71 -2.51
CA ILE A 383 -7.79 5.36 -2.23
C ILE A 383 -6.56 5.06 -3.09
N GLY A 384 -6.51 5.66 -4.29
CA GLY A 384 -5.37 5.62 -5.20
C GLY A 384 -4.32 6.70 -4.90
N ALA A 385 -3.85 7.40 -5.93
CA ALA A 385 -2.77 8.38 -5.83
C ALA A 385 -3.08 9.50 -4.82
N SER A 386 -2.08 9.86 -4.02
CA SER A 386 -2.21 10.90 -2.98
C SER A 386 -2.46 12.30 -3.55
N ILE A 387 -2.14 12.52 -4.82
CA ILE A 387 -2.36 13.79 -5.53
C ILE A 387 -3.79 13.98 -6.06
N ASP A 388 -4.65 12.93 -5.96
CA ASP A 388 -6.01 12.87 -6.50
C ASP A 388 -6.06 13.04 -8.03
N ALA A 389 -7.18 13.45 -8.58
CA ALA A 389 -7.44 13.61 -10.01
C ALA A 389 -6.74 14.84 -10.63
N ASP A 390 -6.55 14.81 -11.95
CA ASP A 390 -6.09 15.93 -12.76
C ASP A 390 -4.84 16.62 -12.19
N SER A 391 -3.86 15.81 -11.81
CA SER A 391 -2.67 16.28 -11.08
C SER A 391 -1.43 15.52 -11.51
N SER A 392 -0.27 16.15 -11.39
CA SER A 392 1.01 15.52 -11.64
C SER A 392 2.00 15.73 -10.49
N LYS A 393 2.92 14.80 -10.29
CA LYS A 393 3.96 14.86 -9.24
C LYS A 393 5.22 14.15 -9.68
N SER A 394 6.34 14.83 -9.53
CA SER A 394 7.68 14.26 -9.68
C SER A 394 8.40 14.22 -8.34
N THR A 395 9.08 13.12 -8.06
CA THR A 395 9.85 12.94 -6.82
C THR A 395 11.23 12.39 -7.10
N LEU A 396 12.18 12.83 -6.30
CA LEU A 396 13.50 12.23 -6.18
C LEU A 396 13.70 11.81 -4.73
N THR A 397 13.84 10.52 -4.49
CA THR A 397 14.03 9.95 -3.15
C THR A 397 15.40 9.30 -3.04
N TYR A 398 16.11 9.60 -1.97
CA TYR A 398 17.35 8.95 -1.59
C TYR A 398 17.17 8.22 -0.27
N PHE A 399 17.56 6.95 -0.25
CA PHE A 399 17.66 6.14 0.96
C PHE A 399 19.11 5.78 1.24
N GLN A 400 19.49 5.79 2.51
CA GLN A 400 20.78 5.32 3.00
C GLN A 400 20.58 4.45 4.25
N GLU A 401 21.02 3.20 4.18
CA GLU A 401 21.17 2.35 5.34
C GLU A 401 22.42 2.81 6.12
N LEU A 402 22.22 3.26 7.34
CA LEU A 402 23.31 3.72 8.22
C LEU A 402 23.91 2.56 9.02
N ASN A 403 23.10 1.57 9.32
CA ASN A 403 23.43 0.29 9.92
C ASN A 403 22.21 -0.64 9.79
N ASP A 404 22.30 -1.86 10.24
CA ASP A 404 21.24 -2.87 10.14
C ASP A 404 19.90 -2.45 10.79
N LEU A 405 19.95 -1.46 11.71
CA LEU A 405 18.80 -1.00 12.48
C LEU A 405 18.37 0.42 12.12
N SER A 406 19.07 1.09 11.20
CA SER A 406 18.84 2.52 10.93
C SER A 406 18.82 2.82 9.44
N LEU A 407 17.78 3.49 9.00
CA LEU A 407 17.58 3.94 7.62
C LEU A 407 17.30 5.44 7.59
N PHE A 408 18.01 6.16 6.75
CA PHE A 408 17.78 7.56 6.44
C PHE A 408 17.06 7.68 5.10
N LYS A 409 16.14 8.64 4.99
CA LYS A 409 15.41 9.01 3.77
C LYS A 409 15.48 10.51 3.56
N LEU A 410 15.82 10.91 2.35
CA LEU A 410 15.66 12.28 1.86
C LEU A 410 14.80 12.24 0.59
N LYS A 411 13.73 13.02 0.53
CA LYS A 411 12.86 13.14 -0.63
C LYS A 411 12.68 14.60 -0.98
N VAL A 412 12.77 14.94 -2.26
CA VAL A 412 12.36 16.23 -2.81
C VAL A 412 11.28 15.99 -3.84
N PHE A 413 10.31 16.88 -3.92
CA PHE A 413 9.19 16.72 -4.85
C PHE A 413 8.66 18.05 -5.35
N LYS A 414 8.05 17.99 -6.52
CA LYS A 414 7.28 19.04 -7.13
C LYS A 414 6.01 18.45 -7.72
N SER A 415 4.88 19.11 -7.49
CA SER A 415 3.56 18.68 -7.97
C SER A 415 2.75 19.86 -8.49
N LEU A 416 1.95 19.58 -9.50
CA LEU A 416 0.92 20.48 -9.99
C LEU A 416 -0.44 19.81 -9.72
N ILE A 417 -1.24 20.44 -8.89
CA ILE A 417 -2.48 19.87 -8.36
C ILE A 417 -3.67 20.54 -9.04
N ASN A 418 -4.63 19.71 -9.46
CA ASN A 418 -5.88 20.15 -10.06
C ASN A 418 -5.68 21.04 -11.30
N GLU A 419 -4.91 20.56 -12.27
CA GLU A 419 -4.53 21.30 -13.49
C GLU A 419 -5.76 21.74 -14.31
N ASN A 420 -6.83 20.95 -14.26
CA ASN A 420 -8.04 21.17 -15.04
C ASN A 420 -9.20 21.82 -14.24
N LEU A 421 -8.91 22.40 -13.07
CA LEU A 421 -9.89 23.09 -12.22
C LEU A 421 -11.10 22.22 -11.83
N SER A 422 -10.86 20.93 -11.56
CA SER A 422 -11.89 19.99 -11.12
C SER A 422 -12.54 20.45 -9.81
N GLN A 423 -13.87 20.43 -9.77
CA GLN A 423 -14.63 20.76 -8.56
C GLN A 423 -14.63 19.64 -7.53
N LYS A 424 -14.06 18.47 -7.85
CA LYS A 424 -14.05 17.28 -7.01
C LYS A 424 -12.67 16.85 -6.57
N ASN A 425 -11.61 17.62 -6.90
CA ASN A 425 -10.29 17.32 -6.40
C ASN A 425 -10.25 17.54 -4.88
N TYR A 426 -9.65 16.58 -4.16
CA TYR A 426 -9.58 16.61 -2.69
C TYR A 426 -8.83 17.83 -2.14
N TRP A 427 -7.79 18.27 -2.86
CA TRP A 427 -6.89 19.35 -2.41
C TRP A 427 -7.42 20.75 -2.67
N GLY A 428 -8.46 20.88 -3.46
CA GLY A 428 -9.09 22.17 -3.75
C GLY A 428 -9.62 22.28 -5.17
N ILE A 429 -10.27 23.39 -5.45
CA ILE A 429 -10.91 23.69 -6.74
C ILE A 429 -10.04 24.55 -7.65
N THR A 430 -8.85 24.95 -7.19
CA THR A 430 -7.92 25.80 -7.93
C THR A 430 -6.65 25.03 -8.26
N THR A 431 -6.01 25.39 -9.35
CA THR A 431 -4.68 24.88 -9.67
C THR A 431 -3.67 25.39 -8.66
N THR A 432 -2.88 24.48 -8.09
CA THR A 432 -1.90 24.79 -7.06
C THR A 432 -0.59 24.05 -7.37
N GLU A 433 0.51 24.79 -7.43
CA GLU A 433 1.85 24.20 -7.46
C GLU A 433 2.32 23.95 -6.03
N ILE A 434 2.86 22.76 -5.77
CA ILE A 434 3.36 22.38 -4.44
C ILE A 434 4.74 21.77 -4.63
N GLU A 435 5.72 22.37 -3.97
CA GLU A 435 7.07 21.82 -3.91
C GLU A 435 7.52 21.66 -2.46
N GLY A 436 8.44 20.74 -2.22
CA GLY A 436 8.92 20.53 -0.86
C GLY A 436 9.97 19.45 -0.76
N TYR A 437 10.40 19.26 0.49
CA TYR A 437 11.31 18.18 0.84
C TYR A 437 10.91 17.51 2.14
N GLU A 438 11.33 16.26 2.28
CA GLU A 438 11.07 15.41 3.42
C GLU A 438 12.38 14.75 3.84
N ILE A 439 12.68 14.80 5.13
CA ILE A 439 13.78 14.09 5.77
C ILE A 439 13.18 13.13 6.78
N ALA A 440 13.47 11.84 6.66
CA ALA A 440 13.00 10.85 7.63
C ALA A 440 14.12 9.97 8.13
N PHE A 441 13.99 9.56 9.37
CA PHE A 441 14.91 8.68 10.05
C PHE A 441 14.14 7.58 10.77
N TYR A 442 14.47 6.35 10.43
CA TYR A 442 13.92 5.13 11.03
C TYR A 442 15.04 4.44 11.78
N THR A 443 14.87 4.16 13.06
CA THR A 443 15.89 3.43 13.83
C THR A 443 15.28 2.58 14.93
N ARG A 444 16.00 1.52 15.31
CA ARG A 444 15.73 0.72 16.49
C ARG A 444 16.85 0.93 17.50
N LEU A 445 16.52 1.43 18.68
CA LEU A 445 17.44 1.60 19.79
C LEU A 445 17.36 0.37 20.72
N GLY A 446 18.47 -0.36 20.77
CA GLY A 446 18.50 -1.64 21.47
C GLY A 446 17.53 -2.64 20.83
N GLU A 447 16.95 -3.53 21.66
CA GLU A 447 16.04 -4.58 21.18
C GLU A 447 14.57 -4.16 21.19
N ARG A 448 14.21 -3.07 21.87
CA ARG A 448 12.82 -2.80 22.28
C ARG A 448 12.26 -1.45 21.89
N THR A 449 13.05 -0.53 21.34
CA THR A 449 12.58 0.82 21.07
C THR A 449 12.70 1.14 19.58
N ASN A 450 11.57 1.33 18.91
CA ASN A 450 11.55 1.82 17.55
C ASN A 450 11.27 3.33 17.56
N ILE A 451 12.04 4.07 16.77
CA ILE A 451 11.92 5.52 16.60
C ILE A 451 11.71 5.79 15.12
N PHE A 452 10.69 6.56 14.83
CA PHE A 452 10.49 7.17 13.53
C PHE A 452 10.39 8.68 13.72
N LEU A 453 11.23 9.40 12.99
CA LEU A 453 11.25 10.86 12.95
C LEU A 453 11.14 11.31 11.50
N GLU A 454 10.23 12.22 11.20
CA GLU A 454 10.06 12.80 9.87
C GLU A 454 9.87 14.32 9.98
N TYR A 455 10.63 15.05 9.18
CA TYR A 455 10.43 16.48 8.96
C TYR A 455 10.03 16.70 7.50
N LEU A 456 8.95 17.43 7.30
CA LEU A 456 8.42 17.83 6.01
C LEU A 456 8.36 19.35 5.94
N GLU A 457 8.87 19.93 4.85
CA GLU A 457 8.66 21.32 4.51
C GLU A 457 8.09 21.40 3.10
N LEU A 458 7.05 22.21 2.93
CA LEU A 458 6.44 22.43 1.62
C LEU A 458 6.03 23.89 1.44
N LYS A 459 6.07 24.30 0.18
CA LYS A 459 5.60 25.58 -0.31
C LYS A 459 4.47 25.32 -1.31
N GLU A 460 3.36 26.01 -1.12
CA GLU A 460 2.21 25.99 -2.01
C GLU A 460 2.09 27.34 -2.71
N GLU A 461 2.01 27.31 -4.02
CA GLU A 461 1.75 28.48 -4.85
C GLU A 461 0.42 28.30 -5.59
N GLY A 462 -0.58 29.07 -5.20
CA GLY A 462 -1.92 29.05 -5.78
C GLY A 462 -2.57 30.44 -5.68
N LEU A 463 -3.80 30.52 -5.23
CA LEU A 463 -4.44 31.81 -4.93
C LEU A 463 -3.76 32.57 -3.80
N ILE A 464 -3.17 31.83 -2.88
CA ILE A 464 -2.39 32.34 -1.73
C ILE A 464 -1.12 31.49 -1.65
N GLU A 465 0.01 32.11 -1.35
CA GLU A 465 1.25 31.40 -1.03
C GLU A 465 1.19 30.92 0.42
N ILE A 466 1.43 29.62 0.64
CA ILE A 466 1.42 28.99 1.95
C ILE A 466 2.74 28.25 2.12
N ASN A 467 3.42 28.49 3.24
CA ASN A 467 4.58 27.72 3.65
C ASN A 467 4.19 26.89 4.87
N GLU A 468 4.31 25.57 4.76
CA GLU A 468 3.99 24.64 5.83
C GLU A 468 5.22 23.81 6.20
N ASN A 469 5.39 23.59 7.48
CA ASN A 469 6.34 22.60 7.98
C ASN A 469 5.65 21.67 8.97
N ASN A 470 6.10 20.44 9.01
CA ASN A 470 5.59 19.43 9.92
C ASN A 470 6.72 18.58 10.45
N LEU A 471 6.73 18.38 11.76
CA LEU A 471 7.60 17.43 12.41
C LEU A 471 6.74 16.32 13.01
N MET A 472 7.01 15.09 12.63
CA MET A 472 6.38 13.91 13.21
C MET A 472 7.41 13.07 13.94
N LEU A 473 7.07 12.69 15.16
CA LEU A 473 7.80 11.71 15.97
C LEU A 473 6.86 10.56 16.32
N ARG A 474 7.32 9.34 16.09
CA ARG A 474 6.68 8.11 16.61
C ARG A 474 7.71 7.33 17.40
N LEU A 475 7.33 7.01 18.63
CA LEU A 475 8.10 6.16 19.53
C LEU A 475 7.28 4.91 19.84
N GLU A 476 7.89 3.75 19.73
CA GLU A 476 7.27 2.49 20.11
C GLU A 476 8.19 1.70 21.02
N PHE A 477 7.63 1.24 22.12
CA PHE A 477 8.33 0.43 23.13
C PHE A 477 7.73 -0.97 23.13
N GLU A 478 8.52 -1.94 22.78
CA GLU A 478 8.16 -3.35 22.87
C GLU A 478 8.32 -3.82 24.32
N ILE A 479 7.23 -4.27 24.89
CA ILE A 479 7.16 -4.70 26.29
C ILE A 479 7.61 -6.17 26.41
N PHE A 480 7.15 -7.03 25.48
CA PHE A 480 7.55 -8.44 25.32
C PHE A 480 7.37 -8.92 23.91
#